data_0a418465d6fd5e953679138388bc6d13
#
_entry.id   0a418465d6fd5e953679138388bc6d13
#
_cell.length_a   1.000
_cell.length_b   1.000
_cell.length_c   1.000
_cell.angle_alpha   90.00
_cell.angle_beta   90.00
_cell.angle_gamma   90.00
#
_symmetry.space_group_name_H-M   'P 1'
#
loop_
_entity.id
_entity.type
_entity.pdbx_description
1 polymer ?
#
loop_
_entity_poly.entity_id
_entity_poly.type
_entity_poly.pdbx_seq_one_letter_code
_entity_poly.pdbx_strand_id
1 'polypeptide(L)'
;MNQNLHRSITDEEIETYRRDGIVCLRGFFDADWVEHLRKQVDADMATPSPMRKNVDQKEGEKGFFFDTFISHHMEGFERAVRESPGAEIAGQLMGSNKINLLFDQLLIKDPGATTRTVWHHDATYWPVAGDQICTLWLALDPVAHNTGAVEYIKGSHLSGQRYLAVSFNPDEKYEEDLPEVPDIEANRDDYDIVWFDLEPGDCTIHHALTLHGAPGNASNSMRRRAYVIRWTGDDVTYNPRPNLMKVLRDPGISAGSPLGCDLFPVIWTR
;
A
#
# COMPACT_ATOMS: atom_id res chain seq x y z
N MET A 1 -11.11 4.24 18.91
CA MET A 1 -10.39 3.35 17.95
C MET A 1 -11.13 2.02 17.87
N ASN A 2 -11.82 1.79 16.76
CA ASN A 2 -12.57 0.54 16.56
C ASN A 2 -11.60 -0.62 16.24
N GLN A 3 -11.79 -1.75 16.92
CA GLN A 3 -11.04 -2.99 16.66
C GLN A 3 -11.81 -3.92 15.69
N ASN A 4 -13.12 -3.79 15.66
CA ASN A 4 -14.00 -4.55 14.78
C ASN A 4 -14.56 -3.66 13.67
N LEU A 5 -15.04 -4.29 12.62
CA LEU A 5 -15.75 -3.58 11.55
C LEU A 5 -16.99 -2.85 12.08
N HIS A 6 -17.19 -1.60 11.70
CA HIS A 6 -18.42 -0.86 12.02
C HIS A 6 -19.65 -1.42 11.29
N ARG A 7 -19.42 -2.05 10.15
CA ARG A 7 -20.41 -2.77 9.34
C ARG A 7 -19.75 -3.92 8.60
N SER A 8 -20.52 -4.88 8.19
CA SER A 8 -20.01 -5.95 7.30
C SER A 8 -19.57 -5.36 5.96
N ILE A 9 -18.54 -5.97 5.37
CA ILE A 9 -18.22 -5.77 3.95
C ILE A 9 -19.34 -6.45 3.15
N THR A 10 -19.89 -5.74 2.19
CA THR A 10 -21.02 -6.25 1.38
C THR A 10 -20.52 -7.21 0.29
N ASP A 11 -21.41 -8.09 -0.18
CA ASP A 11 -21.08 -8.98 -1.31
C ASP A 11 -20.71 -8.15 -2.56
N GLU A 12 -21.33 -7.00 -2.79
CA GLU A 12 -20.98 -6.09 -3.88
C GLU A 12 -19.56 -5.52 -3.75
N GLU A 13 -19.10 -5.17 -2.55
CA GLU A 13 -17.74 -4.70 -2.31
C GLU A 13 -16.73 -5.81 -2.55
N ILE A 14 -17.04 -7.06 -2.14
CA ILE A 14 -16.20 -8.23 -2.40
C ILE A 14 -16.12 -8.52 -3.91
N GLU A 15 -17.25 -8.52 -4.61
CA GLU A 15 -17.28 -8.77 -6.06
C GLU A 15 -16.61 -7.62 -6.84
N THR A 16 -16.72 -6.37 -6.37
CA THR A 16 -16.00 -5.24 -6.95
C THR A 16 -14.48 -5.42 -6.81
N TYR A 17 -14.00 -5.81 -5.63
CA TYR A 17 -12.58 -6.11 -5.44
C TYR A 17 -12.11 -7.23 -6.38
N ARG A 18 -12.87 -8.31 -6.51
CA ARG A 18 -12.53 -9.45 -7.39
C ARG A 18 -12.53 -9.10 -8.86
N ARG A 19 -13.52 -8.32 -9.31
CA ARG A 19 -13.68 -7.92 -10.71
C ARG A 19 -12.71 -6.82 -11.13
N ASP A 20 -12.61 -5.78 -10.32
CA ASP A 20 -11.89 -4.55 -10.68
C ASP A 20 -10.45 -4.54 -10.13
N GLY A 21 -10.12 -5.41 -9.17
CA GLY A 21 -8.82 -5.43 -8.48
C GLY A 21 -8.64 -4.29 -7.49
N ILE A 22 -9.70 -3.50 -7.26
CA ILE A 22 -9.72 -2.33 -6.38
C ILE A 22 -11.12 -2.13 -5.82
N VAL A 23 -11.21 -1.79 -4.55
CA VAL A 23 -12.45 -1.37 -3.90
C VAL A 23 -12.18 -0.19 -2.97
N CYS A 24 -13.14 0.74 -2.89
CA CYS A 24 -13.14 1.84 -1.94
C CYS A 24 -14.11 1.54 -0.80
N LEU A 25 -13.62 1.55 0.43
CA LEU A 25 -14.39 1.32 1.64
C LEU A 25 -14.46 2.60 2.47
N ARG A 26 -15.71 3.04 2.78
CA ARG A 26 -15.96 4.31 3.45
C ARG A 26 -16.16 4.12 4.95
N GLY A 27 -15.43 4.93 5.76
CA GLY A 27 -15.63 5.05 7.20
C GLY A 27 -15.33 3.76 7.98
N PHE A 28 -14.40 2.93 7.52
CA PHE A 28 -14.01 1.70 8.23
C PHE A 28 -13.05 1.94 9.39
N PHE A 29 -12.33 3.05 9.36
CA PHE A 29 -11.48 3.51 10.47
C PHE A 29 -12.11 4.75 11.10
N ASP A 30 -12.33 4.72 12.41
CA ASP A 30 -12.94 5.84 13.12
C ASP A 30 -11.99 7.04 13.28
N ALA A 31 -12.56 8.16 13.70
CA ALA A 31 -11.81 9.40 13.89
C ALA A 31 -10.66 9.24 14.91
N ASP A 32 -10.81 8.36 15.90
CA ASP A 32 -9.78 8.11 16.89
C ASP A 32 -8.55 7.41 16.29
N TRP A 33 -8.75 6.47 15.31
CA TRP A 33 -7.65 5.88 14.54
C TRP A 33 -6.95 6.92 13.69
N VAL A 34 -7.71 7.75 13.00
CA VAL A 34 -7.14 8.82 12.17
C VAL A 34 -6.29 9.77 13.00
N GLU A 35 -6.82 10.23 14.13
CA GLU A 35 -6.09 11.16 15.01
C GLU A 35 -4.86 10.49 15.64
N HIS A 36 -4.98 9.23 16.06
CA HIS A 36 -3.84 8.47 16.58
C HIS A 36 -2.74 8.36 15.53
N LEU A 37 -3.06 7.93 14.31
CA LEU A 37 -2.09 7.77 13.24
C LEU A 37 -1.47 9.11 12.80
N ARG A 38 -2.24 10.20 12.76
CA ARG A 38 -1.69 11.55 12.51
C ARG A 38 -0.61 11.93 13.51
N LYS A 39 -0.83 11.67 14.79
CA LYS A 39 0.17 11.92 15.84
C LYS A 39 1.43 11.06 15.64
N GLN A 40 1.26 9.79 15.22
CA GLN A 40 2.40 8.93 14.92
C GLN A 40 3.18 9.44 13.70
N VAL A 41 2.49 9.92 12.66
CA VAL A 41 3.14 10.54 11.48
C VAL A 41 3.93 11.79 11.91
N ASP A 42 3.37 12.65 12.75
CA ASP A 42 4.07 13.86 13.21
C ASP A 42 5.32 13.50 14.04
N ALA A 43 5.27 12.42 14.83
CA ALA A 43 6.42 11.90 15.57
C ALA A 43 7.49 11.30 14.63
N ASP A 44 7.10 10.52 13.62
CA ASP A 44 8.02 10.00 12.59
C ASP A 44 8.67 11.16 11.81
N MET A 45 7.91 12.17 11.46
CA MET A 45 8.46 13.34 10.76
C MET A 45 9.52 14.08 11.59
N ALA A 46 9.37 14.11 12.91
CA ALA A 46 10.34 14.72 13.83
C ALA A 46 11.59 13.85 14.03
N THR A 47 11.43 12.53 14.00
CA THR A 47 12.50 11.54 14.20
C THR A 47 12.32 10.37 13.26
N PRO A 48 12.72 10.52 11.98
CA PRO A 48 12.51 9.50 10.95
C PRO A 48 13.21 8.18 11.26
N SER A 49 12.62 7.06 10.80
CA SER A 49 13.27 5.76 10.86
C SER A 49 14.47 5.68 9.90
N PRO A 50 15.37 4.71 10.09
CA PRO A 50 16.45 4.45 9.14
C PRO A 50 15.97 4.01 7.74
N MET A 51 14.69 3.62 7.60
CA MET A 51 14.09 3.15 6.35
C MET A 51 13.41 4.27 5.55
N ARG A 52 13.41 5.51 6.08
CA ARG A 52 12.84 6.65 5.38
C ARG A 52 13.61 6.97 4.11
N LYS A 53 12.87 7.20 3.03
CA LYS A 53 13.40 7.66 1.74
C LYS A 53 12.66 8.91 1.29
N ASN A 54 13.41 9.85 0.75
CA ASN A 54 12.87 11.01 0.05
C ASN A 54 12.98 10.77 -1.46
N VAL A 55 11.89 11.01 -2.19
CA VAL A 55 11.85 10.87 -3.64
C VAL A 55 12.03 12.26 -4.25
N ASP A 56 13.09 12.43 -5.05
CA ASP A 56 13.43 13.68 -5.79
C ASP A 56 13.46 14.97 -4.97
N GLN A 57 13.76 14.87 -3.67
CA GLN A 57 13.80 16.05 -2.80
C GLN A 57 15.21 16.63 -2.77
N LYS A 58 15.38 17.84 -3.29
CA LYS A 58 16.55 18.69 -2.98
C LYS A 58 16.34 19.34 -1.61
N GLU A 59 17.44 19.67 -0.95
CA GLU A 59 17.39 20.30 0.38
C GLU A 59 16.51 21.56 0.37
N GLY A 60 15.48 21.59 1.22
CA GLY A 60 14.53 22.69 1.33
C GLY A 60 13.34 22.67 0.35
N GLU A 61 13.25 21.70 -0.56
CA GLU A 61 12.10 21.55 -1.45
C GLU A 61 10.95 20.75 -0.80
N LYS A 62 9.73 21.02 -1.28
CA LYS A 62 8.54 20.24 -0.92
C LYS A 62 8.65 18.87 -1.56
N GLY A 63 8.43 17.80 -0.79
CA GLY A 63 8.79 16.46 -1.20
C GLY A 63 7.66 15.45 -1.15
N PHE A 64 7.92 14.38 -1.88
CA PHE A 64 7.29 13.08 -1.65
C PHE A 64 8.29 12.22 -0.88
N PHE A 65 7.85 11.68 0.24
CA PHE A 65 8.67 10.76 1.02
C PHE A 65 7.85 9.59 1.54
N PHE A 66 8.55 8.51 1.86
CA PHE A 66 7.96 7.34 2.48
C PHE A 66 8.89 6.77 3.56
N ASP A 67 8.30 6.12 4.55
CA ASP A 67 8.99 5.34 5.55
C ASP A 67 8.39 3.94 5.59
N THR A 68 9.24 2.91 5.57
CA THR A 68 8.84 1.52 5.36
C THR A 68 9.13 0.69 6.60
N PHE A 69 8.33 -0.35 6.86
CA PHE A 69 8.40 -1.17 8.09
C PHE A 69 8.21 -0.34 9.36
N ILE A 70 7.39 0.69 9.29
CA ILE A 70 7.28 1.68 10.36
C ILE A 70 6.73 1.09 11.66
N SER A 71 5.86 0.08 11.59
CA SER A 71 5.35 -0.62 12.78
C SER A 71 6.43 -1.39 13.55
N HIS A 72 7.56 -1.71 12.92
CA HIS A 72 8.70 -2.30 13.62
C HIS A 72 9.56 -1.28 14.39
N HIS A 73 9.32 0.01 14.18
CA HIS A 73 10.07 1.11 14.79
C HIS A 73 9.22 1.93 15.77
N MET A 74 7.89 1.97 15.57
CA MET A 74 6.99 2.81 16.34
C MET A 74 5.78 2.01 16.84
N GLU A 75 5.66 1.91 18.16
CA GLU A 75 4.59 1.18 18.87
C GLU A 75 3.17 1.60 18.41
N GLY A 76 2.98 2.90 18.11
CA GLY A 76 1.67 3.38 17.67
C GLY A 76 1.24 2.83 16.30
N PHE A 77 2.18 2.57 15.38
CA PHE A 77 1.89 1.87 14.12
C PHE A 77 1.78 0.36 14.31
N GLU A 78 2.59 -0.26 15.18
CA GLU A 78 2.42 -1.66 15.57
C GLU A 78 1.00 -1.90 16.12
N ARG A 79 0.54 -1.01 16.98
CA ARG A 79 -0.82 -1.04 17.50
C ARG A 79 -1.87 -0.98 16.38
N ALA A 80 -1.68 -0.11 15.38
CA ALA A 80 -2.61 -0.01 14.25
C ALA A 80 -2.64 -1.29 13.42
N VAL A 81 -1.48 -1.93 13.19
CA VAL A 81 -1.41 -3.23 12.50
C VAL A 81 -2.19 -4.30 13.28
N ARG A 82 -2.03 -4.38 14.60
CA ARG A 82 -2.57 -5.47 15.42
C ARG A 82 -4.02 -5.29 15.86
N GLU A 83 -4.45 -4.05 16.08
CA GLU A 83 -5.73 -3.76 16.73
C GLU A 83 -6.76 -3.13 15.79
N SER A 84 -6.36 -2.60 14.64
CA SER A 84 -7.33 -2.01 13.69
C SER A 84 -8.07 -3.09 12.89
N PRO A 85 -9.21 -2.76 12.27
CA PRO A 85 -9.96 -3.70 11.43
C PRO A 85 -9.25 -4.07 10.12
N GLY A 86 -8.07 -3.53 9.82
CA GLY A 86 -7.39 -3.67 8.52
C GLY A 86 -7.13 -5.09 8.08
N ALA A 87 -6.69 -5.98 9.00
CA ALA A 87 -6.44 -7.39 8.67
C ALA A 87 -7.73 -8.17 8.41
N GLU A 88 -8.80 -7.90 9.17
CA GLU A 88 -10.12 -8.50 8.94
C GLU A 88 -10.70 -8.08 7.58
N ILE A 89 -10.58 -6.79 7.21
CA ILE A 89 -10.97 -6.28 5.89
C ILE A 89 -10.26 -7.08 4.80
N ALA A 90 -8.94 -7.23 4.88
CA ALA A 90 -8.14 -7.98 3.92
C ALA A 90 -8.59 -9.45 3.83
N GLY A 91 -8.83 -10.10 4.97
CA GLY A 91 -9.29 -11.49 5.04
C GLY A 91 -10.62 -11.70 4.34
N GLN A 92 -11.59 -10.82 4.58
CA GLN A 92 -12.92 -10.91 3.93
C GLN A 92 -12.84 -10.66 2.42
N LEU A 93 -12.11 -9.65 1.95
CA LEU A 93 -11.98 -9.33 0.52
C LEU A 93 -11.24 -10.42 -0.25
N MET A 94 -10.13 -10.93 0.28
CA MET A 94 -9.35 -12.00 -0.35
C MET A 94 -9.96 -13.40 -0.16
N GLY A 95 -10.95 -13.56 0.74
CA GLY A 95 -11.51 -14.87 1.08
C GLY A 95 -10.51 -15.77 1.81
N SER A 96 -9.60 -15.18 2.58
CA SER A 96 -8.57 -15.87 3.33
C SER A 96 -8.99 -16.14 4.77
N ASN A 97 -8.52 -17.23 5.37
CA ASN A 97 -8.78 -17.55 6.77
C ASN A 97 -7.66 -17.10 7.72
N LYS A 98 -6.53 -16.70 7.17
CA LYS A 98 -5.37 -16.20 7.91
C LYS A 98 -4.77 -15.01 7.19
N ILE A 99 -4.46 -13.96 7.92
CA ILE A 99 -3.80 -12.76 7.37
C ILE A 99 -2.50 -12.51 8.11
N ASN A 100 -1.44 -12.37 7.32
CA ASN A 100 -0.14 -11.95 7.78
C ASN A 100 0.15 -10.50 7.37
N LEU A 101 0.87 -9.78 8.22
CA LEU A 101 1.54 -8.55 7.82
C LEU A 101 2.71 -8.91 6.89
N LEU A 102 2.76 -8.29 5.70
CA LEU A 102 3.97 -8.32 4.89
C LEU A 102 4.88 -7.16 5.28
N PHE A 103 4.38 -5.95 5.23
CA PHE A 103 4.99 -4.74 5.78
C PHE A 103 4.00 -3.58 5.71
N ASP A 104 4.36 -2.49 6.37
CA ASP A 104 3.62 -1.23 6.34
C ASP A 104 4.50 -0.05 5.91
N GLN A 105 3.85 1.04 5.53
CA GLN A 105 4.55 2.19 4.96
C GLN A 105 3.76 3.49 5.17
N LEU A 106 4.45 4.57 5.46
CA LEU A 106 3.93 5.92 5.31
C LEU A 106 4.18 6.44 3.90
N LEU A 107 3.20 7.10 3.31
CA LEU A 107 3.33 7.79 2.02
C LEU A 107 2.85 9.24 2.18
N ILE A 108 3.77 10.19 2.10
CA ILE A 108 3.47 11.59 2.37
C ILE A 108 3.89 12.46 1.18
N LYS A 109 2.92 13.20 0.65
CA LYS A 109 3.16 14.24 -0.36
C LYS A 109 2.89 15.61 0.23
N ASP A 110 3.92 16.43 0.33
CA ASP A 110 3.80 17.82 0.79
C ASP A 110 2.95 18.67 -0.17
N PRO A 111 2.37 19.79 0.30
CA PRO A 111 1.68 20.73 -0.57
C PRO A 111 2.61 21.23 -1.67
N GLY A 112 2.21 21.06 -2.94
CA GLY A 112 3.00 21.43 -4.11
C GLY A 112 4.10 20.45 -4.49
N ALA A 113 4.15 19.26 -3.92
CA ALA A 113 5.03 18.18 -4.38
C ALA A 113 4.59 17.66 -5.75
N THR A 114 5.35 17.96 -6.80
CA THR A 114 4.99 17.59 -8.17
C THR A 114 5.35 16.17 -8.55
N THR A 115 6.16 15.50 -7.74
CA THR A 115 6.63 14.13 -8.00
C THR A 115 5.47 13.15 -8.07
N ARG A 116 5.36 12.49 -9.22
CA ARG A 116 4.37 11.45 -9.47
C ARG A 116 4.81 10.11 -8.87
N THR A 117 3.85 9.27 -8.54
CA THR A 117 4.06 7.84 -8.41
C THR A 117 3.86 7.23 -9.79
N VAL A 118 4.91 6.69 -10.38
CA VAL A 118 4.85 6.07 -11.71
C VAL A 118 3.92 4.86 -11.71
N TRP A 119 3.34 4.53 -12.88
CA TRP A 119 2.51 3.34 -13.03
C TRP A 119 3.31 2.07 -12.77
N HIS A 120 2.80 1.23 -11.89
CA HIS A 120 3.40 -0.04 -11.47
C HIS A 120 2.34 -0.96 -10.88
N HIS A 121 2.69 -2.18 -10.63
CA HIS A 121 1.98 -3.06 -9.69
C HIS A 121 2.94 -3.53 -8.60
N ASP A 122 2.40 -3.88 -7.46
CA ASP A 122 3.17 -4.15 -6.25
C ASP A 122 3.90 -5.51 -6.24
N ALA A 123 3.32 -6.53 -6.88
CA ALA A 123 3.72 -7.93 -6.72
C ALA A 123 5.19 -8.26 -7.09
N THR A 124 5.82 -7.49 -7.98
CA THR A 124 7.20 -7.74 -8.40
C THR A 124 8.25 -7.23 -7.43
N TYR A 125 7.89 -6.31 -6.54
CA TYR A 125 8.84 -5.80 -5.55
C TYR A 125 9.10 -6.77 -4.39
N TRP A 126 8.18 -7.67 -4.08
CA TRP A 126 8.13 -8.38 -2.81
C TRP A 126 8.65 -9.81 -2.89
N PRO A 127 9.31 -10.31 -1.81
CA PRO A 127 9.85 -11.66 -1.74
C PRO A 127 8.77 -12.69 -1.41
N VAL A 128 7.63 -12.63 -2.09
CA VAL A 128 6.50 -13.54 -1.87
C VAL A 128 5.88 -13.98 -3.19
N ALA A 129 5.20 -15.12 -3.17
CA ALA A 129 4.42 -15.66 -4.27
C ALA A 129 3.08 -16.16 -3.73
N GLY A 130 2.02 -15.93 -4.47
CA GLY A 130 0.63 -16.25 -4.16
C GLY A 130 -0.28 -15.19 -4.79
N ASP A 131 -1.58 -15.41 -4.70
CA ASP A 131 -2.61 -14.53 -5.25
C ASP A 131 -3.26 -13.65 -4.16
N GLN A 132 -3.40 -14.20 -2.94
CA GLN A 132 -4.00 -13.49 -1.82
C GLN A 132 -3.05 -12.44 -1.23
N ILE A 133 -2.74 -11.41 -2.02
CA ILE A 133 -1.89 -10.29 -1.61
C ILE A 133 -2.62 -8.99 -1.95
N CYS A 134 -2.83 -8.15 -0.94
CA CYS A 134 -3.46 -6.85 -1.14
C CYS A 134 -2.75 -5.73 -0.40
N THR A 135 -2.94 -4.52 -0.89
CA THR A 135 -2.52 -3.28 -0.27
C THR A 135 -3.75 -2.51 0.22
N LEU A 136 -3.81 -2.25 1.52
CA LEU A 136 -4.75 -1.33 2.14
C LEU A 136 -4.10 0.05 2.20
N TRP A 137 -4.73 1.06 1.58
CA TRP A 137 -4.29 2.44 1.56
C TRP A 137 -5.28 3.30 2.34
N LEU A 138 -4.93 3.70 3.57
CA LEU A 138 -5.77 4.47 4.50
C LEU A 138 -5.50 5.97 4.36
N ALA A 139 -6.55 6.73 4.07
CA ALA A 139 -6.47 8.19 4.01
C ALA A 139 -6.44 8.78 5.44
N LEU A 140 -5.39 9.56 5.73
CA LEU A 140 -5.30 10.34 6.98
C LEU A 140 -5.68 11.80 6.78
N ASP A 141 -5.76 12.30 5.56
CA ASP A 141 -6.21 13.63 5.16
C ASP A 141 -7.24 13.49 4.06
N PRO A 142 -8.03 14.54 3.75
CA PRO A 142 -8.87 14.55 2.57
C PRO A 142 -8.03 14.33 1.30
N VAL A 143 -8.49 13.41 0.46
CA VAL A 143 -7.81 13.04 -0.79
C VAL A 143 -8.73 13.33 -1.95
N ALA A 144 -8.21 14.03 -2.95
CA ALA A 144 -8.84 14.26 -4.23
C ALA A 144 -7.80 14.09 -5.34
N HIS A 145 -8.23 14.06 -6.60
CA HIS A 145 -7.30 13.88 -7.71
C HIS A 145 -6.14 14.89 -7.69
N ASN A 146 -6.44 16.16 -7.43
CA ASN A 146 -5.44 17.23 -7.35
C ASN A 146 -4.54 17.21 -6.12
N THR A 147 -4.85 16.38 -5.10
CA THR A 147 -3.98 16.16 -3.94
C THR A 147 -3.18 14.87 -4.03
N GLY A 148 -3.23 14.18 -5.17
CA GLY A 148 -2.48 12.96 -5.42
C GLY A 148 -3.21 11.68 -5.03
N ALA A 149 -4.53 11.61 -5.30
CA ALA A 149 -5.28 10.36 -5.22
C ALA A 149 -4.62 9.28 -6.08
N VAL A 150 -4.64 8.04 -5.59
CA VAL A 150 -4.13 6.90 -6.37
C VAL A 150 -5.10 6.59 -7.49
N GLU A 151 -4.56 6.46 -8.70
CA GLU A 151 -5.25 6.04 -9.90
C GLU A 151 -5.02 4.53 -10.11
N TYR A 152 -6.05 3.81 -10.51
CA TYR A 152 -6.01 2.36 -10.70
C TYR A 152 -6.57 2.00 -12.07
N ILE A 153 -5.99 0.99 -12.74
CA ILE A 153 -6.58 0.39 -13.95
C ILE A 153 -7.44 -0.79 -13.52
N LYS A 154 -8.76 -0.64 -13.70
CA LYS A 154 -9.73 -1.68 -13.35
C LYS A 154 -9.47 -2.97 -14.10
N GLY A 155 -9.51 -4.10 -13.38
CA GLY A 155 -9.35 -5.43 -13.95
C GLY A 155 -7.94 -5.78 -14.43
N SER A 156 -6.95 -4.88 -14.29
CA SER A 156 -5.58 -5.15 -14.78
C SER A 156 -4.92 -6.36 -14.12
N HIS A 157 -5.29 -6.69 -12.89
CA HIS A 157 -4.81 -7.88 -12.16
C HIS A 157 -5.26 -9.20 -12.81
N LEU A 158 -6.41 -9.23 -13.50
CA LEU A 158 -6.99 -10.45 -14.09
C LEU A 158 -6.12 -11.05 -15.22
N SER A 159 -5.27 -10.23 -15.84
CA SER A 159 -4.34 -10.71 -16.85
C SER A 159 -3.27 -11.65 -16.28
N GLY A 160 -3.01 -11.60 -14.97
CA GLY A 160 -1.87 -12.29 -14.34
C GLY A 160 -0.50 -11.79 -14.82
N GLN A 161 -0.46 -10.77 -15.69
CA GLN A 161 0.78 -10.25 -16.25
C GLN A 161 1.61 -9.56 -15.15
N ARG A 162 2.85 -9.99 -15.05
CA ARG A 162 3.85 -9.33 -14.20
C ARG A 162 4.71 -8.41 -15.07
N TYR A 163 4.99 -7.23 -14.55
CA TYR A 163 5.84 -6.24 -15.19
C TYR A 163 7.11 -6.01 -14.35
N LEU A 164 8.15 -5.57 -15.02
CA LEU A 164 9.38 -5.18 -14.34
C LEU A 164 9.10 -4.09 -13.29
N ALA A 165 9.66 -4.26 -12.10
CA ALA A 165 9.54 -3.26 -11.05
C ALA A 165 10.19 -1.95 -11.48
N VAL A 166 9.49 -0.84 -11.29
CA VAL A 166 10.01 0.50 -11.62
C VAL A 166 10.70 1.08 -10.39
N SER A 167 11.93 1.55 -10.55
CA SER A 167 12.63 2.20 -9.44
C SER A 167 12.13 3.62 -9.23
N PHE A 168 11.87 3.98 -7.97
CA PHE A 168 11.63 5.36 -7.53
C PHE A 168 12.93 6.10 -7.23
N ASN A 169 14.06 5.39 -7.27
CA ASN A 169 15.40 5.94 -7.09
C ASN A 169 16.22 5.62 -8.35
N PRO A 170 16.78 6.61 -9.04
CA PRO A 170 17.60 6.40 -10.24
C PRO A 170 18.79 5.45 -10.04
N ASP A 171 19.28 5.35 -8.81
CA ASP A 171 20.42 4.51 -8.45
C ASP A 171 20.05 3.04 -8.14
N GLU A 172 18.73 2.74 -8.03
CA GLU A 172 18.22 1.39 -7.82
C GLU A 172 17.69 0.83 -9.13
N LYS A 173 18.19 -0.32 -9.57
CA LYS A 173 17.69 -1.03 -10.75
C LYS A 173 17.15 -2.37 -10.32
N TYR A 174 15.97 -2.67 -10.82
CA TYR A 174 15.40 -4.02 -10.75
C TYR A 174 15.72 -4.73 -12.06
N GLU A 175 16.31 -5.92 -11.97
CA GLU A 175 16.71 -6.70 -13.12
C GLU A 175 15.99 -8.07 -13.05
N GLU A 176 14.89 -8.19 -13.74
CA GLU A 176 14.16 -9.44 -13.98
C GLU A 176 13.82 -9.50 -15.47
N ASP A 177 13.70 -10.71 -16.03
CA ASP A 177 13.23 -10.92 -17.42
C ASP A 177 11.70 -10.79 -17.49
N LEU A 178 11.24 -9.56 -17.26
CA LEU A 178 9.83 -9.17 -17.29
C LEU A 178 9.64 -7.99 -18.24
N PRO A 179 8.48 -7.89 -18.92
CA PRO A 179 8.19 -6.72 -19.73
C PRO A 179 8.06 -5.46 -18.88
N GLU A 180 8.40 -4.32 -19.46
CA GLU A 180 8.14 -3.02 -18.85
C GLU A 180 6.63 -2.74 -18.77
N VAL A 181 6.24 -1.90 -17.81
CA VAL A 181 4.86 -1.39 -17.75
C VAL A 181 4.58 -0.59 -19.02
N PRO A 182 3.46 -0.79 -19.71
CA PRO A 182 3.09 0.02 -20.89
C PRO A 182 3.09 1.52 -20.57
N ASP A 183 3.30 2.34 -21.58
CA ASP A 183 3.18 3.80 -21.42
C ASP A 183 1.70 4.20 -21.29
N ILE A 184 1.19 4.05 -20.06
CA ILE A 184 -0.20 4.35 -19.71
C ILE A 184 -0.48 5.85 -19.83
N GLU A 185 0.50 6.69 -19.47
CA GLU A 185 0.31 8.16 -19.54
C GLU A 185 0.10 8.66 -20.97
N ALA A 186 0.79 8.08 -21.94
CA ALA A 186 0.61 8.43 -23.35
C ALA A 186 -0.67 7.85 -23.97
N ASN A 187 -1.26 6.81 -23.35
CA ASN A 187 -2.39 6.06 -23.90
C ASN A 187 -3.54 5.93 -22.90
N ARG A 188 -3.80 6.96 -22.10
CA ARG A 188 -4.79 6.92 -21.00
C ARG A 188 -6.20 6.51 -21.45
N ASP A 189 -6.59 6.90 -22.66
CA ASP A 189 -7.92 6.61 -23.23
C ASP A 189 -8.13 5.11 -23.54
N ASP A 190 -7.05 4.31 -23.59
CA ASP A 190 -7.12 2.87 -23.80
C ASP A 190 -7.37 2.08 -22.50
N TYR A 191 -7.41 2.75 -21.34
CA TYR A 191 -7.52 2.12 -20.03
C TYR A 191 -8.72 2.62 -19.24
N ASP A 192 -9.41 1.71 -18.53
CA ASP A 192 -10.45 2.08 -17.55
C ASP A 192 -9.79 2.53 -16.23
N ILE A 193 -9.37 3.79 -16.19
CA ILE A 193 -8.69 4.40 -15.05
C ILE A 193 -9.72 4.99 -14.10
N VAL A 194 -9.62 4.59 -12.82
CA VAL A 194 -10.45 5.12 -11.74
C VAL A 194 -9.60 5.64 -10.59
N TRP A 195 -10.15 6.61 -9.87
CA TRP A 195 -9.64 7.09 -8.58
C TRP A 195 -10.82 7.40 -7.65
N PHE A 196 -10.53 7.61 -6.39
CA PHE A 196 -11.54 7.88 -5.38
C PHE A 196 -11.18 9.14 -4.59
N ASP A 197 -12.13 10.06 -4.45
CA ASP A 197 -12.04 11.08 -3.44
C ASP A 197 -12.31 10.42 -2.08
N LEU A 198 -11.42 10.65 -1.09
CA LEU A 198 -11.49 9.99 0.22
C LEU A 198 -11.54 11.04 1.34
N GLU A 199 -12.36 10.75 2.33
CA GLU A 199 -12.31 11.42 3.61
C GLU A 199 -11.37 10.67 4.58
N PRO A 200 -10.83 11.34 5.62
CA PRO A 200 -10.03 10.67 6.63
C PRO A 200 -10.77 9.48 7.27
N GLY A 201 -10.14 8.31 7.27
CA GLY A 201 -10.76 7.05 7.73
C GLY A 201 -11.37 6.20 6.63
N ASP A 202 -11.48 6.72 5.40
CA ASP A 202 -11.75 5.92 4.20
C ASP A 202 -10.49 5.19 3.77
N CYS A 203 -10.65 4.06 3.12
CA CYS A 203 -9.52 3.33 2.55
C CYS A 203 -9.84 2.73 1.19
N THR A 204 -8.80 2.55 0.39
CA THR A 204 -8.85 1.70 -0.80
C THR A 204 -8.09 0.42 -0.54
N ILE A 205 -8.58 -0.69 -1.10
CA ILE A 205 -7.86 -1.97 -1.07
C ILE A 205 -7.69 -2.45 -2.48
N HIS A 206 -6.43 -2.67 -2.90
CA HIS A 206 -6.15 -3.17 -4.24
C HIS A 206 -5.31 -4.46 -4.21
N HIS A 207 -5.55 -5.29 -5.22
CA HIS A 207 -4.79 -6.52 -5.45
C HIS A 207 -3.35 -6.19 -5.85
N ALA A 208 -2.38 -7.01 -5.44
CA ALA A 208 -0.96 -6.75 -5.69
C ALA A 208 -0.58 -6.65 -7.18
N LEU A 209 -1.36 -7.22 -8.09
CA LEU A 209 -1.17 -7.11 -9.54
C LEU A 209 -1.96 -5.95 -10.18
N THR A 210 -2.74 -5.18 -9.42
CA THR A 210 -3.46 -4.03 -9.98
C THR A 210 -2.48 -2.93 -10.35
N LEU A 211 -2.46 -2.55 -11.63
CA LEU A 211 -1.68 -1.40 -12.10
C LEU A 211 -2.23 -0.12 -11.49
N HIS A 212 -1.35 0.65 -10.87
CA HIS A 212 -1.70 1.90 -10.22
C HIS A 212 -0.57 2.91 -10.27
N GLY A 213 -0.93 4.16 -10.12
CA GLY A 213 -0.02 5.30 -10.06
C GLY A 213 -0.66 6.46 -9.31
N ALA A 214 0.01 7.60 -9.21
CA ALA A 214 -0.61 8.77 -8.60
C ALA A 214 0.01 10.05 -9.14
N PRO A 215 -0.78 11.11 -9.39
CA PRO A 215 -0.24 12.43 -9.69
C PRO A 215 0.51 13.01 -8.49
N GLY A 216 1.20 14.12 -8.71
CA GLY A 216 1.73 14.94 -7.62
C GLY A 216 0.61 15.58 -6.79
N ASN A 217 0.98 16.20 -5.68
CA ASN A 217 0.07 17.01 -4.88
C ASN A 217 0.11 18.47 -5.35
N ALA A 218 -0.88 18.89 -6.13
CA ALA A 218 -0.99 20.25 -6.64
C ALA A 218 -1.63 21.25 -5.64
N SER A 219 -2.08 20.77 -4.47
CA SER A 219 -2.58 21.66 -3.41
C SER A 219 -1.47 22.56 -2.89
N ASN A 220 -1.78 23.81 -2.64
CA ASN A 220 -0.82 24.79 -2.09
C ASN A 220 -0.74 24.75 -0.54
N SER A 221 -1.70 24.10 0.11
CA SER A 221 -1.85 24.16 1.58
C SER A 221 -2.05 22.80 2.26
N MET A 222 -2.56 21.79 1.54
CA MET A 222 -2.88 20.49 2.12
C MET A 222 -1.76 19.49 1.88
N ARG A 223 -1.23 18.92 2.96
CA ARG A 223 -0.40 17.71 2.93
C ARG A 223 -1.31 16.51 2.72
N ARG A 224 -0.87 15.53 1.95
CA ARG A 224 -1.57 14.25 1.78
C ARG A 224 -0.77 13.16 2.49
N ARG A 225 -1.27 12.70 3.62
CA ARG A 225 -0.71 11.58 4.41
C ARG A 225 -1.56 10.34 4.18
N ALA A 226 -0.89 9.22 3.93
CA ALA A 226 -1.51 7.92 3.89
C ALA A 226 -0.72 6.91 4.71
N TYR A 227 -1.43 6.05 5.44
CA TYR A 227 -0.87 4.87 6.05
C TYR A 227 -1.24 3.65 5.22
N VAL A 228 -0.26 2.87 4.82
CA VAL A 228 -0.42 1.82 3.84
C VAL A 228 0.08 0.50 4.42
N ILE A 229 -0.76 -0.54 4.38
CA ILE A 229 -0.43 -1.85 4.94
C ILE A 229 -0.58 -2.91 3.85
N ARG A 230 0.43 -3.77 3.71
CA ARG A 230 0.40 -4.90 2.79
C ARG A 230 0.08 -6.16 3.55
N TRP A 231 -0.98 -6.83 3.10
CA TRP A 231 -1.49 -8.04 3.71
C TRP A 231 -1.33 -9.23 2.79
N THR A 232 -1.08 -10.41 3.38
CA THR A 232 -0.98 -11.68 2.66
C THR A 232 -1.89 -12.72 3.30
N GLY A 233 -2.46 -13.60 2.46
CA GLY A 233 -3.39 -14.64 2.86
C GLY A 233 -2.79 -16.05 2.89
N ASP A 234 -3.67 -17.04 2.85
CA ASP A 234 -3.36 -18.45 3.08
C ASP A 234 -2.46 -19.09 2.02
N ASP A 235 -2.57 -18.64 0.76
CA ASP A 235 -1.84 -19.22 -0.39
C ASP A 235 -0.43 -18.63 -0.56
N VAL A 236 -0.07 -17.63 0.25
CA VAL A 236 1.17 -16.89 0.07
C VAL A 236 2.35 -17.58 0.74
N THR A 237 3.42 -17.72 -0.03
CA THR A 237 4.68 -18.32 0.41
C THR A 237 5.85 -17.35 0.25
N TYR A 238 6.90 -17.55 1.04
CA TYR A 238 8.15 -16.81 0.91
C TYR A 238 8.87 -17.20 -0.39
N ASN A 239 9.19 -16.21 -1.22
CA ASN A 239 9.81 -16.41 -2.53
C ASN A 239 10.91 -15.37 -2.76
N PRO A 240 12.08 -15.54 -2.11
CA PRO A 240 13.20 -14.64 -2.30
C PRO A 240 13.73 -14.76 -3.73
N ARG A 241 13.94 -13.61 -4.37
CA ARG A 241 14.54 -13.48 -5.70
C ARG A 241 15.64 -12.43 -5.65
N PRO A 242 16.60 -12.41 -6.58
CA PRO A 242 17.54 -11.31 -6.70
C PRO A 242 16.84 -9.97 -6.95
N ASN A 243 17.45 -8.87 -6.53
CA ASN A 243 17.03 -7.51 -6.86
C ASN A 243 15.62 -7.11 -6.38
N LEU A 244 15.14 -7.69 -5.28
CA LEU A 244 13.88 -7.31 -4.66
C LEU A 244 14.05 -6.14 -3.67
N MET A 245 12.92 -5.59 -3.24
CA MET A 245 12.89 -4.67 -2.12
C MET A 245 13.61 -5.30 -0.92
N LYS A 246 14.51 -4.54 -0.30
CA LYS A 246 15.20 -4.99 0.91
C LYS A 246 14.19 -5.13 2.05
N VAL A 247 14.10 -6.31 2.61
CA VAL A 247 13.39 -6.55 3.87
C VAL A 247 14.23 -6.09 5.06
N LEU A 248 13.58 -5.81 6.17
CA LEU A 248 14.22 -5.24 7.37
C LEU A 248 15.33 -6.15 7.92
N ARG A 249 15.14 -7.47 7.85
CA ARG A 249 16.08 -8.53 8.25
C ARG A 249 15.75 -9.84 7.55
N ASP A 250 16.65 -10.81 7.66
CA ASP A 250 16.34 -12.19 7.24
C ASP A 250 15.12 -12.72 8.03
N PRO A 251 14.06 -13.17 7.37
CA PRO A 251 12.88 -13.71 8.04
C PRO A 251 13.11 -15.07 8.70
N GLY A 252 14.24 -15.75 8.42
CA GLY A 252 14.56 -17.06 8.99
C GLY A 252 13.69 -18.21 8.49
N ILE A 253 13.01 -18.06 7.35
CA ILE A 253 12.16 -19.09 6.73
C ILE A 253 12.68 -19.45 5.34
N SER A 254 12.48 -20.73 4.96
CA SER A 254 12.94 -21.23 3.67
C SER A 254 12.04 -20.76 2.51
N ALA A 255 12.62 -20.65 1.31
CA ALA A 255 11.84 -20.41 0.10
C ALA A 255 10.74 -21.48 -0.07
N GLY A 256 9.54 -21.06 -0.45
CA GLY A 256 8.35 -21.90 -0.56
C GLY A 256 7.61 -22.15 0.75
N SER A 257 8.14 -21.73 1.90
CA SER A 257 7.44 -21.85 3.18
C SER A 257 6.29 -20.84 3.30
N PRO A 258 5.18 -21.20 3.95
CA PRO A 258 4.16 -20.24 4.35
C PRO A 258 4.75 -19.12 5.22
N LEU A 259 4.16 -17.94 5.14
CA LEU A 259 4.50 -16.83 6.04
C LEU A 259 3.96 -17.11 7.45
N GLY A 260 4.58 -16.50 8.48
CA GLY A 260 4.19 -16.69 9.88
C GLY A 260 5.37 -16.61 10.85
N CYS A 261 6.39 -15.83 10.50
CA CYS A 261 7.54 -15.54 11.36
C CYS A 261 7.42 -14.15 12.00
N ASP A 262 8.39 -13.75 12.82
CA ASP A 262 8.41 -12.47 13.50
C ASP A 262 8.44 -11.25 12.55
N LEU A 263 9.00 -11.42 11.33
CA LEU A 263 8.99 -10.35 10.33
C LEU A 263 7.65 -10.25 9.61
N PHE A 264 6.97 -11.39 9.41
CA PHE A 264 5.68 -11.51 8.73
C PHE A 264 4.65 -12.17 9.64
N PRO A 265 4.30 -11.53 10.79
CA PRO A 265 3.46 -12.14 11.82
C PRO A 265 2.05 -12.39 11.32
N VAL A 266 1.42 -13.43 11.85
CA VAL A 266 -0.03 -13.63 11.73
C VAL A 266 -0.72 -12.56 12.57
N ILE A 267 -1.63 -11.81 11.96
CA ILE A 267 -2.36 -10.72 12.61
C ILE A 267 -3.82 -11.08 12.85
N TRP A 268 -4.42 -11.81 11.92
CA TRP A 268 -5.81 -12.19 12.01
C TRP A 268 -6.05 -13.62 11.52
N THR A 269 -6.98 -14.32 12.17
CA THR A 269 -7.50 -15.63 11.76
C THR A 269 -9.02 -15.64 11.91
N ARG A 270 -9.69 -16.29 10.96
CA ARG A 270 -11.14 -16.46 10.95
C ARG A 270 -11.55 -17.48 12.00
#